data_8382ecb3b7655618c78cd6679a5237b3
#
_entry.id   8382ecb3b7655618c78cd6679a5237b3
#
_cell.length_a   1.000
_cell.length_b   1.000
_cell.length_c   1.000
_cell.angle_alpha   90.00
_cell.angle_beta   90.00
_cell.angle_gamma   90.00
#
_symmetry.space_group_name_H-M   'P 1'
#
loop_
_entity.id
_entity.type
_entity.pdbx_description
1 polymer ?
#
loop_
_entity_poly.entity_id
_entity_poly.type
_entity_poly.pdbx_seq_one_letter_code
_entity_poly.pdbx_strand_id
1 'polypeptide(L)'
;IDAATERLSGVERTLAVTTTIPLASLWLVPRLPRFTLHHPDIDVRIAANNEVVDLEQSHMDIAIRYGRATGNAQRDDFLFDYSTFPVCSPELMNDPTRPLRTVADLAHHVLLEFETAVQGRPWYDWDQWFKAMKIAKFKPAGRQRFSHYDQVVEAVLAGSGIAIGKRPHLNGKLQDG
;
A
#
# COMPACT_ATOMS: atom_id res chain seq x y z
N ILE A 1 -15.89 48.60 0.08
CA ILE A 1 -14.65 48.01 -0.49
C ILE A 1 -14.24 46.77 0.32
N ASP A 2 -14.49 46.74 1.64
CA ASP A 2 -14.06 45.61 2.50
C ASP A 2 -14.84 44.29 2.30
N ALA A 3 -16.15 44.38 2.00
CA ALA A 3 -16.97 43.18 1.78
C ALA A 3 -16.67 42.40 0.46
N ALA A 4 -16.02 43.05 -0.51
CA ALA A 4 -15.59 42.39 -1.76
C ALA A 4 -14.21 41.73 -1.57
N THR A 5 -13.37 42.23 -0.68
CA THR A 5 -12.06 41.67 -0.35
C THR A 5 -12.21 40.41 0.51
N GLU A 6 -13.18 40.39 1.43
CA GLU A 6 -13.49 39.22 2.24
C GLU A 6 -14.07 38.04 1.41
N ARG A 7 -14.78 38.33 0.30
CA ARG A 7 -15.28 37.28 -0.62
C ARG A 7 -14.19 36.66 -1.50
N LEU A 8 -13.05 37.32 -1.66
CA LEU A 8 -11.91 36.79 -2.44
C LEU A 8 -10.93 35.97 -1.61
N SER A 9 -11.00 36.05 -0.27
CA SER A 9 -10.20 35.23 0.63
C SER A 9 -10.81 33.88 0.99
N GLY A 10 -12.01 33.58 0.49
CA GLY A 10 -12.75 32.35 0.75
C GLY A 10 -12.78 31.35 -0.42
N VAL A 11 -11.79 31.33 -1.29
CA VAL A 11 -11.63 30.20 -2.21
C VAL A 11 -11.04 29.05 -1.39
N GLU A 12 -11.91 28.17 -0.92
CA GLU A 12 -11.53 26.87 -0.36
C GLU A 12 -10.57 26.20 -1.34
N ARG A 13 -9.29 26.12 -0.97
CA ARG A 13 -8.27 25.47 -1.77
C ARG A 13 -8.38 23.97 -1.52
N THR A 14 -8.96 23.25 -2.43
CA THR A 14 -9.05 21.79 -2.34
C THR A 14 -7.93 21.15 -3.17
N LEU A 15 -7.14 20.28 -2.54
CA LEU A 15 -6.17 19.41 -3.19
C LEU A 15 -6.79 18.03 -3.40
N ALA A 16 -7.11 17.69 -4.65
CA ALA A 16 -7.71 16.41 -5.02
C ALA A 16 -6.62 15.40 -5.41
N VAL A 17 -6.47 14.36 -4.60
CA VAL A 17 -5.46 13.30 -4.78
C VAL A 17 -6.13 11.97 -5.12
N THR A 18 -5.71 11.32 -6.20
CA THR A 18 -6.11 9.94 -6.48
C THR A 18 -4.96 8.98 -6.29
N THR A 19 -5.26 7.81 -5.71
CA THR A 19 -4.26 6.77 -5.46
C THR A 19 -4.91 5.38 -5.35
N THR A 20 -4.11 4.33 -5.20
CA THR A 20 -4.64 2.99 -4.92
C THR A 20 -5.16 2.89 -3.49
N ILE A 21 -6.16 2.02 -3.26
CA ILE A 21 -6.75 1.83 -1.94
C ILE A 21 -5.67 1.52 -0.88
N PRO A 22 -4.74 0.56 -1.09
CA PRO A 22 -3.72 0.27 -0.08
C PRO A 22 -2.76 1.44 0.18
N LEU A 23 -2.40 2.20 -0.86
CA LEU A 23 -1.49 3.33 -0.68
C LEU A 23 -2.18 4.48 0.06
N ALA A 24 -3.48 4.70 -0.19
CA ALA A 24 -4.27 5.64 0.60
C ALA A 24 -4.26 5.25 2.08
N SER A 25 -4.72 4.04 2.42
CA SER A 25 -4.92 3.60 3.79
C SER A 25 -3.61 3.48 4.58
N LEU A 26 -2.59 2.87 3.99
CA LEU A 26 -1.37 2.47 4.72
C LEU A 26 -0.25 3.50 4.67
N TRP A 27 -0.28 4.42 3.68
CA TRP A 27 0.82 5.37 3.50
C TRP A 27 0.36 6.83 3.54
N LEU A 28 -0.67 7.21 2.76
CA LEU A 28 -1.07 8.61 2.62
C LEU A 28 -1.82 9.11 3.87
N VAL A 29 -2.90 8.44 4.26
CA VAL A 29 -3.77 8.85 5.37
C VAL A 29 -3.00 9.03 6.69
N PRO A 30 -2.08 8.14 7.10
CA PRO A 30 -1.27 8.36 8.30
C PRO A 30 -0.38 9.62 8.27
N ARG A 31 -0.13 10.18 7.09
CA ARG A 31 0.70 11.38 6.89
C ARG A 31 -0.09 12.69 6.77
N LEU A 32 -1.39 12.60 6.54
CA LEU A 32 -2.28 13.76 6.41
C LEU A 32 -2.25 14.71 7.62
N PRO A 33 -2.23 14.24 8.88
CA PRO A 33 -2.20 15.17 10.02
C PRO A 33 -1.01 16.13 9.98
N ARG A 34 0.15 15.65 9.52
CA ARG A 34 1.32 16.49 9.36
C ARG A 34 1.16 17.51 8.22
N PHE A 35 0.54 17.10 7.11
CA PHE A 35 0.25 18.00 5.99
C PHE A 35 -0.72 19.10 6.41
N THR A 36 -1.84 18.73 7.03
CA THR A 36 -2.89 19.67 7.45
C THR A 36 -2.36 20.67 8.49
N LEU A 37 -1.45 20.23 9.36
CA LEU A 37 -0.81 21.13 10.32
C LEU A 37 0.02 22.24 9.64
N HIS A 38 0.67 21.94 8.52
CA HIS A 38 1.50 22.90 7.79
C HIS A 38 0.71 23.70 6.74
N HIS A 39 -0.43 23.19 6.31
CA HIS A 39 -1.29 23.78 5.28
C HIS A 39 -2.76 23.77 5.73
N PRO A 40 -3.11 24.52 6.79
CA PRO A 40 -4.47 24.52 7.36
C PRO A 40 -5.53 25.14 6.44
N ASP A 41 -5.10 25.88 5.42
CA ASP A 41 -5.93 26.53 4.40
C ASP A 41 -6.21 25.62 3.18
N ILE A 42 -5.75 24.36 3.21
CA ILE A 42 -5.94 23.42 2.11
C ILE A 42 -6.80 22.24 2.56
N ASP A 43 -7.97 22.11 1.98
CA ASP A 43 -8.79 20.91 2.10
C ASP A 43 -8.22 19.79 1.24
N VAL A 44 -8.17 18.57 1.78
CA VAL A 44 -7.66 17.40 1.04
C VAL A 44 -8.80 16.45 0.70
N ARG A 45 -8.99 16.20 -0.58
CA ARG A 45 -9.90 15.19 -1.12
C ARG A 45 -9.12 13.98 -1.61
N ILE A 46 -9.39 12.79 -1.08
CA ILE A 46 -8.74 11.55 -1.50
C ILE A 46 -9.73 10.65 -2.23
N ALA A 47 -9.43 10.29 -3.47
CA ALA A 47 -10.15 9.30 -4.26
C ALA A 47 -9.30 8.03 -4.40
N ALA A 48 -9.58 7.03 -3.55
CA ALA A 48 -8.86 5.77 -3.55
C ALA A 48 -9.57 4.74 -4.46
N ASN A 49 -8.91 4.36 -5.56
CA ASN A 49 -9.35 3.32 -6.47
C ASN A 49 -8.16 2.68 -7.19
N ASN A 50 -8.36 1.51 -7.79
CA ASN A 50 -7.30 0.81 -8.52
C ASN A 50 -7.28 1.11 -10.02
N GLU A 51 -8.19 1.92 -10.50
CA GLU A 51 -8.27 2.31 -11.91
C GLU A 51 -7.29 3.45 -12.21
N VAL A 52 -6.73 3.42 -13.39
CA VAL A 52 -5.94 4.54 -13.91
C VAL A 52 -6.94 5.59 -14.43
N VAL A 53 -6.89 6.76 -13.85
CA VAL A 53 -7.76 7.88 -14.23
C VAL A 53 -6.99 8.94 -15.01
N ASP A 54 -7.65 9.55 -15.97
CA ASP A 54 -7.18 10.78 -16.60
C ASP A 54 -7.39 11.95 -15.61
N LEU A 55 -6.31 12.63 -15.23
CA LEU A 55 -6.35 13.71 -14.24
C LEU A 55 -7.23 14.87 -14.70
N GLU A 56 -7.16 15.25 -15.98
CA GLU A 56 -7.89 16.38 -16.51
C GLU A 56 -9.41 16.10 -16.53
N GLN A 57 -9.80 14.89 -16.94
CA GLN A 57 -11.21 14.50 -16.99
C GLN A 57 -11.81 14.18 -15.63
N SER A 58 -10.99 13.72 -14.67
CA SER A 58 -11.45 13.31 -13.34
C SER A 58 -11.43 14.42 -12.30
N HIS A 59 -11.01 15.63 -12.66
CA HIS A 59 -10.81 16.76 -11.72
C HIS A 59 -9.93 16.38 -10.52
N MET A 60 -8.83 15.70 -10.81
CA MET A 60 -7.80 15.33 -9.83
C MET A 60 -6.53 16.12 -10.12
N ASP A 61 -5.93 16.69 -9.05
CA ASP A 61 -4.71 17.47 -9.18
C ASP A 61 -3.48 16.58 -9.22
N ILE A 62 -3.48 15.47 -8.42
CA ILE A 62 -2.34 14.58 -8.29
C ILE A 62 -2.81 13.12 -8.35
N ALA A 63 -2.06 12.27 -9.07
CA ALA A 63 -2.18 10.82 -9.00
C ALA A 63 -0.91 10.19 -8.42
N ILE A 64 -1.02 9.45 -7.32
CA ILE A 64 0.08 8.66 -6.77
C ILE A 64 -0.14 7.21 -7.20
N ARG A 65 0.69 6.70 -8.08
CA ARG A 65 0.51 5.39 -8.69
C ARG A 65 1.81 4.60 -8.72
N TYR A 66 1.68 3.29 -8.63
CA TYR A 66 2.76 2.38 -8.93
C TYR A 66 2.82 2.15 -10.44
N GLY A 67 4.00 2.32 -11.03
CA GLY A 67 4.19 2.12 -12.47
C GLY A 67 5.55 2.56 -12.94
N ARG A 68 5.77 2.45 -14.23
CA ARG A 68 6.87 3.11 -14.90
C ARG A 68 6.47 4.55 -15.19
N ALA A 69 7.43 5.48 -15.10
CA ALA A 69 7.22 6.83 -15.57
C ALA A 69 6.65 6.82 -17.00
N THR A 70 5.70 7.71 -17.27
CA THR A 70 5.06 7.80 -18.59
C THR A 70 6.01 8.35 -19.66
N GLY A 71 7.20 8.83 -19.23
CA GLY A 71 8.18 9.50 -20.07
C GLY A 71 7.94 11.00 -20.24
N ASN A 72 6.87 11.52 -19.63
CA ASN A 72 6.61 12.95 -19.57
C ASN A 72 7.24 13.54 -18.30
N ALA A 73 8.55 13.83 -18.36
CA ALA A 73 9.34 14.36 -17.24
C ALA A 73 8.80 15.69 -16.65
N GLN A 74 7.89 16.37 -17.32
CA GLN A 74 7.25 17.59 -16.82
C GLN A 74 6.07 17.31 -15.87
N ARG A 75 5.61 16.06 -15.80
CA ARG A 75 4.43 15.66 -15.01
C ARG A 75 4.65 14.49 -14.07
N ASP A 76 5.78 13.76 -14.20
CA ASP A 76 6.05 12.56 -13.40
C ASP A 76 7.20 12.81 -12.42
N ASP A 77 6.89 12.78 -11.13
CA ASP A 77 7.87 12.82 -10.05
C ASP A 77 8.05 11.46 -9.42
N PHE A 78 9.31 11.05 -9.22
CA PHE A 78 9.62 9.83 -8.49
C PHE A 78 9.51 10.06 -6.99
N LEU A 79 8.68 9.26 -6.30
CA LEU A 79 8.48 9.40 -4.86
C LEU A 79 9.33 8.40 -4.05
N PHE A 80 9.33 7.12 -4.42
CA PHE A 80 10.02 6.06 -3.67
C PHE A 80 10.12 4.76 -4.48
N ASP A 81 11.11 3.95 -4.11
CA ASP A 81 11.26 2.59 -4.60
C ASP A 81 10.23 1.64 -3.99
N TYR A 82 9.98 0.57 -4.73
CA TYR A 82 9.06 -0.48 -4.33
C TYR A 82 9.82 -1.78 -4.08
N SER A 83 9.64 -2.37 -2.90
CA SER A 83 10.20 -3.67 -2.57
C SER A 83 9.18 -4.58 -1.88
N THR A 84 9.36 -5.88 -2.05
CA THR A 84 8.49 -6.90 -1.46
C THR A 84 9.32 -7.93 -0.68
N PHE A 85 8.78 -8.38 0.44
CA PHE A 85 9.42 -9.36 1.33
C PHE A 85 8.37 -10.03 2.22
N PRO A 86 8.60 -11.25 2.72
CA PRO A 86 7.71 -11.90 3.67
C PRO A 86 7.60 -11.11 4.98
N VAL A 87 6.40 -11.00 5.52
CA VAL A 87 6.09 -10.35 6.81
C VAL A 87 5.12 -11.20 7.63
N CYS A 88 5.27 -11.15 8.95
CA CYS A 88 4.34 -11.72 9.91
C CYS A 88 4.30 -10.84 11.18
N SER A 89 3.37 -11.12 12.10
CA SER A 89 3.38 -10.47 13.41
C SER A 89 4.56 -10.94 14.26
N PRO A 90 5.03 -10.12 15.24
CA PRO A 90 6.06 -10.52 16.19
C PRO A 90 5.67 -11.78 17.00
N GLU A 91 4.40 -11.93 17.33
CA GLU A 91 3.88 -13.11 18.05
C GLU A 91 4.08 -14.38 17.24
N LEU A 92 3.77 -14.36 15.94
CA LEU A 92 3.97 -15.52 15.06
C LEU A 92 5.45 -15.78 14.83
N MET A 93 6.28 -14.76 14.72
CA MET A 93 7.73 -14.87 14.55
C MET A 93 8.39 -15.52 15.76
N ASN A 94 7.87 -15.26 16.96
CA ASN A 94 8.41 -15.76 18.24
C ASN A 94 7.71 -17.03 18.76
N ASP A 95 6.79 -17.63 18.01
CA ASP A 95 6.08 -18.85 18.40
C ASP A 95 7.06 -20.04 18.44
N PRO A 96 7.37 -20.59 19.64
CA PRO A 96 8.33 -21.68 19.76
C PRO A 96 7.81 -23.02 19.21
N THR A 97 6.49 -23.15 19.05
CA THR A 97 5.84 -24.36 18.55
C THR A 97 5.86 -24.45 17.03
N ARG A 98 5.98 -23.31 16.36
CA ARG A 98 6.03 -23.19 14.89
C ARG A 98 7.15 -22.25 14.48
N PRO A 99 8.40 -22.67 14.60
CA PRO A 99 9.55 -21.80 14.31
C PRO A 99 9.51 -21.28 12.87
N LEU A 100 9.93 -20.02 12.67
CA LEU A 100 10.04 -19.36 11.38
C LEU A 100 11.46 -18.81 11.20
N ARG A 101 12.42 -19.69 10.91
CA ARG A 101 13.85 -19.36 10.78
C ARG A 101 14.36 -19.48 9.36
N THR A 102 13.73 -20.33 8.57
CA THR A 102 14.12 -20.62 7.19
C THR A 102 12.91 -20.53 6.26
N VAL A 103 13.15 -20.46 4.97
CA VAL A 103 12.06 -20.47 3.97
C VAL A 103 11.27 -21.79 4.00
N ALA A 104 11.91 -22.90 4.37
CA ALA A 104 11.24 -24.19 4.50
C ALA A 104 10.17 -24.19 5.61
N ASP A 105 10.36 -23.40 6.66
CA ASP A 105 9.41 -23.28 7.78
C ASP A 105 8.06 -22.68 7.37
N LEU A 106 8.03 -21.92 6.26
CA LEU A 106 6.77 -21.40 5.68
C LEU A 106 5.75 -22.52 5.41
N ALA A 107 6.20 -23.78 5.23
CA ALA A 107 5.34 -24.93 5.05
C ALA A 107 4.42 -25.21 6.24
N HIS A 108 4.79 -24.74 7.43
CA HIS A 108 4.03 -24.91 8.67
C HIS A 108 3.09 -23.75 8.98
N HIS A 109 3.05 -22.75 8.09
CA HIS A 109 2.27 -21.54 8.28
C HIS A 109 1.21 -21.34 7.19
N VAL A 110 0.19 -20.55 7.54
CA VAL A 110 -0.82 -20.08 6.58
C VAL A 110 -0.21 -18.92 5.78
N LEU A 111 -0.33 -18.95 4.47
CA LEU A 111 0.05 -17.87 3.60
C LEU A 111 -1.17 -16.98 3.29
N LEU A 112 -1.02 -15.69 3.52
CA LEU A 112 -2.04 -14.68 3.27
C LEU A 112 -1.78 -14.09 1.88
N GLU A 113 -2.82 -14.07 1.04
CA GLU A 113 -2.73 -13.68 -0.36
C GLU A 113 -3.68 -12.53 -0.67
N PHE A 114 -3.18 -11.58 -1.43
CA PHE A 114 -4.00 -10.55 -2.04
C PHE A 114 -4.46 -11.03 -3.42
N GLU A 115 -5.75 -11.22 -3.61
CA GLU A 115 -6.32 -11.52 -4.92
C GLU A 115 -6.37 -10.26 -5.75
N THR A 116 -5.59 -10.21 -6.81
CA THR A 116 -5.66 -9.14 -7.80
C THR A 116 -6.17 -9.68 -9.12
N ALA A 117 -7.14 -8.98 -9.70
CA ALA A 117 -7.62 -9.29 -11.06
C ALA A 117 -6.57 -9.02 -12.14
N VAL A 118 -5.48 -8.33 -11.80
CA VAL A 118 -4.40 -8.01 -12.73
C VAL A 118 -3.41 -9.17 -12.76
N GLN A 119 -3.64 -10.10 -13.66
CA GLN A 119 -2.70 -11.18 -13.95
C GLN A 119 -1.33 -10.64 -14.39
N GLY A 120 -0.25 -11.31 -13.95
CA GLY A 120 1.10 -11.02 -14.42
C GLY A 120 1.87 -9.98 -13.62
N ARG A 121 1.41 -9.56 -12.44
CA ARG A 121 2.19 -8.73 -11.51
C ARG A 121 2.89 -9.61 -10.46
N PRO A 122 4.18 -9.92 -10.63
CA PRO A 122 4.88 -10.95 -9.84
C PRO A 122 5.03 -10.65 -8.34
N TRP A 123 4.83 -9.40 -7.94
CA TRP A 123 5.04 -8.94 -6.56
C TRP A 123 3.85 -9.08 -5.62
N TYR A 124 2.76 -9.68 -6.07
CA TYR A 124 1.56 -9.89 -5.24
C TYR A 124 1.30 -11.34 -4.89
N ASP A 125 2.05 -12.27 -5.50
CA ASP A 125 1.76 -13.68 -5.53
C ASP A 125 2.91 -14.49 -4.92
N TRP A 126 2.60 -15.34 -3.97
CA TRP A 126 3.54 -16.26 -3.35
C TRP A 126 4.21 -17.19 -4.36
N ASP A 127 3.48 -17.66 -5.37
CA ASP A 127 4.03 -18.58 -6.35
C ASP A 127 5.12 -17.90 -7.20
N GLN A 128 4.94 -16.61 -7.52
CA GLN A 128 5.98 -15.82 -8.19
C GLN A 128 7.17 -15.56 -7.26
N TRP A 129 6.93 -15.31 -5.97
CA TRP A 129 7.99 -15.14 -4.98
C TRP A 129 8.81 -16.42 -4.84
N PHE A 130 8.15 -17.60 -4.70
CA PHE A 130 8.84 -18.90 -4.65
C PHE A 130 9.64 -19.16 -5.92
N LYS A 131 9.08 -18.82 -7.09
CA LYS A 131 9.79 -18.94 -8.37
C LYS A 131 11.05 -18.07 -8.42
N ALA A 132 10.96 -16.82 -7.96
CA ALA A 132 12.13 -15.90 -7.88
C ALA A 132 13.20 -16.44 -6.92
N MET A 133 12.79 -17.08 -5.83
CA MET A 133 13.69 -17.72 -4.85
C MET A 133 14.15 -19.11 -5.30
N LYS A 134 13.77 -19.57 -6.51
CA LYS A 134 14.11 -20.90 -7.06
C LYS A 134 13.60 -22.08 -6.20
N ILE A 135 12.47 -21.89 -5.52
CA ILE A 135 11.83 -22.91 -4.69
C ILE A 135 10.78 -23.63 -5.54
N ALA A 136 11.00 -24.90 -5.79
CA ALA A 136 10.07 -25.72 -6.54
C ALA A 136 9.06 -26.42 -5.61
N LYS A 137 7.79 -26.52 -6.03
CA LYS A 137 6.74 -27.33 -5.40
C LYS A 137 6.56 -27.06 -3.89
N PHE A 138 6.31 -25.78 -3.54
CA PHE A 138 6.03 -25.42 -2.17
C PHE A 138 4.55 -25.67 -1.80
N LYS A 139 4.30 -26.28 -0.64
CA LYS A 139 2.95 -26.52 -0.09
C LYS A 139 2.87 -25.93 1.32
N PRO A 140 2.16 -24.82 1.54
CA PRO A 140 1.95 -24.25 2.86
C PRO A 140 0.93 -25.08 3.67
N ALA A 141 0.82 -24.81 4.98
CA ALA A 141 -0.21 -25.36 5.84
C ALA A 141 -1.64 -24.97 5.39
N GLY A 142 -1.78 -23.78 4.82
CA GLY A 142 -3.02 -23.28 4.29
C GLY A 142 -2.81 -21.97 3.50
N ARG A 143 -3.87 -21.49 2.86
CA ARG A 143 -3.91 -20.19 2.18
C ARG A 143 -5.19 -19.46 2.56
N GLN A 144 -5.08 -18.16 2.84
CA GLN A 144 -6.23 -17.26 2.98
C GLN A 144 -6.09 -16.14 1.96
N ARG A 145 -7.20 -15.82 1.30
CA ARG A 145 -7.22 -14.87 0.19
C ARG A 145 -8.13 -13.70 0.51
N PHE A 146 -7.67 -12.52 0.15
CA PHE A 146 -8.34 -11.26 0.43
C PHE A 146 -8.45 -10.42 -0.83
N SER A 147 -9.57 -9.77 -1.03
CA SER A 147 -9.81 -8.86 -2.17
C SER A 147 -9.11 -7.51 -2.03
N HIS A 148 -8.65 -7.15 -0.82
CA HIS A 148 -7.96 -5.90 -0.53
C HIS A 148 -6.68 -6.12 0.27
N TYR A 149 -5.62 -5.39 -0.08
CA TYR A 149 -4.30 -5.58 0.55
C TYR A 149 -4.25 -5.08 2.00
N ASP A 150 -5.01 -4.06 2.34
CA ASP A 150 -5.16 -3.59 3.72
C ASP A 150 -5.75 -4.67 4.64
N GLN A 151 -6.70 -5.49 4.13
CA GLN A 151 -7.21 -6.66 4.85
C GLN A 151 -6.11 -7.72 5.07
N VAL A 152 -5.23 -7.93 4.10
CA VAL A 152 -4.06 -8.81 4.27
C VAL A 152 -3.18 -8.31 5.42
N VAL A 153 -2.94 -7.00 5.48
CA VAL A 153 -2.14 -6.37 6.55
C VAL A 153 -2.78 -6.55 7.91
N GLU A 154 -4.10 -6.33 8.03
CA GLU A 154 -4.82 -6.56 9.28
C GLU A 154 -4.78 -8.04 9.72
N ALA A 155 -4.89 -8.98 8.78
CA ALA A 155 -4.75 -10.40 9.07
C ALA A 155 -3.33 -10.78 9.55
N VAL A 156 -2.28 -10.13 9.00
CA VAL A 156 -0.90 -10.28 9.50
C VAL A 156 -0.79 -9.79 10.94
N LEU A 157 -1.29 -8.59 11.23
CA LEU A 157 -1.26 -8.00 12.56
C LEU A 157 -2.02 -8.85 13.59
N ALA A 158 -3.12 -9.49 13.17
CA ALA A 158 -3.88 -10.43 13.97
C ALA A 158 -3.20 -11.81 14.14
N GLY A 159 -2.00 -12.01 13.62
CA GLY A 159 -1.27 -13.29 13.74
C GLY A 159 -1.84 -14.43 12.89
N SER A 160 -2.70 -14.14 11.89
CA SER A 160 -3.38 -15.16 11.08
C SER A 160 -2.43 -15.92 10.13
N GLY A 161 -1.26 -15.35 9.82
CA GLY A 161 -0.31 -15.98 8.92
C GLY A 161 0.77 -15.03 8.41
N ILE A 162 1.39 -15.42 7.30
CA ILE A 162 2.52 -14.73 6.67
C ILE A 162 2.07 -14.17 5.33
N ALA A 163 2.37 -12.91 5.04
CA ALA A 163 2.05 -12.25 3.79
C ALA A 163 3.30 -11.76 3.04
N ILE A 164 3.12 -11.38 1.78
CA ILE A 164 4.10 -10.57 1.06
C ILE A 164 3.89 -9.11 1.46
N GLY A 165 4.78 -8.60 2.28
CA GLY A 165 4.87 -7.20 2.67
C GLY A 165 5.38 -6.32 1.55
N LYS A 166 5.02 -5.04 1.59
CA LYS A 166 5.35 -4.05 0.55
C LYS A 166 5.85 -2.77 1.17
N ARG A 167 7.02 -2.30 0.75
CA ARG A 167 7.43 -0.90 0.97
C ARG A 167 6.93 -0.05 -0.19
N PRO A 168 6.47 1.16 0.06
CA PRO A 168 6.50 1.92 1.32
C PRO A 168 5.27 1.69 2.24
N HIS A 169 4.31 0.85 1.85
CA HIS A 169 3.03 0.68 2.57
C HIS A 169 3.21 0.33 4.05
N LEU A 170 4.17 -0.53 4.35
CA LEU A 170 4.39 -1.06 5.70
C LEU A 170 5.48 -0.35 6.51
N ASN A 171 6.10 0.73 5.98
CA ASN A 171 7.22 1.37 6.68
C ASN A 171 6.88 1.80 8.11
N GLY A 172 5.69 2.37 8.36
CA GLY A 172 5.25 2.73 9.71
C GLY A 172 5.12 1.50 10.61
N LYS A 173 4.34 0.53 10.17
CA LYS A 173 4.11 -0.70 10.97
C LYS A 173 5.37 -1.51 11.26
N LEU A 174 6.38 -1.49 10.37
CA LEU A 174 7.67 -2.14 10.60
C LEU A 174 8.57 -1.38 11.59
N GLN A 175 8.29 -0.11 11.85
CA GLN A 175 8.98 0.68 12.88
C GLN A 175 8.35 0.49 14.25
N ASP A 176 7.07 0.24 14.28
CA ASP A 176 6.30 0.05 15.53
C ASP A 176 6.42 -1.37 16.09
N GLY A 177 6.97 -2.33 15.34
CA GLY A 177 7.21 -3.74 15.70
C GLY A 177 6.36 -4.69 14.89
#